data_93b46145d61d0f8c33ac3c03a1aed0b1
#
_entry.id   93b46145d61d0f8c33ac3c03a1aed0b1
#
_cell.length_a   1.000
_cell.length_b   1.000
_cell.length_c   1.000
_cell.angle_alpha   90.00
_cell.angle_beta   90.00
_cell.angle_gamma   90.00
#
_symmetry.space_group_name_H-M   'P 1'
#
loop_
_entity.id
_entity.type
_entity.pdbx_description
1 polymer ?
#
loop_
_entity_poly.entity_id
_entity_poly.type
_entity_poly.pdbx_seq_one_letter_code
_entity_poly.pdbx_strand_id
1 'polypeptide(L)'
;MTTTPSVNRTAPKPWRWLLLALGLCLLLFVLVAEVIAPAVRKGSAPSVPPVAAPDTALVQRGAYLARLGNCAQCHTARGGADYAGGNALLTPFGRVYPGNLTPHRTTGLGAWSAADFRRAMHQGIRPDGRVLNPAFPYTSYTRITQSDSDALFAFLGSLPAVDAPHRAHELPWPLGTQTALTAWRWLHFSEAPDSPGTPEVDTGPSARRGAALVQGLGHCAECHTPRNRLGGLRSSQAWSGALMPDGLWYAPALNDNTEVGLAGWNTADIATLLTHGQRRQAYVAGPMAEVVRNSTQYLKAADAESIALYLQTLAPATPAAVKSPASTDTTPPSPLGAKIYENQCAQCHGKQGEGVADAYPALAGNRSVLMSNTNNLTLMVLRGGYGPSTAGKPQPHGMPPYQLSLSDAEVAAVLSFIRKSWGNAAAPVTEFDINKIRNSPIR
;
A
#
# COMPACT_ATOMS: atom_id res chain seq x y z
N MET A 1 63.67 36.53 44.58
CA MET A 1 63.43 35.40 43.72
C MET A 1 61.90 35.41 43.41
N THR A 2 61.57 35.93 42.27
CA THR A 2 60.19 36.08 41.78
C THR A 2 59.89 34.93 40.80
N THR A 3 59.07 33.99 41.18
CA THR A 3 58.60 32.88 40.31
C THR A 3 57.37 33.32 39.51
N THR A 4 57.58 33.42 38.18
CA THR A 4 56.43 33.61 37.20
C THR A 4 55.64 32.33 37.01
N PRO A 5 54.33 32.38 37.06
CA PRO A 5 53.50 31.18 36.77
C PRO A 5 53.50 30.91 35.25
N SER A 6 53.84 29.67 34.85
CA SER A 6 53.72 29.17 33.47
C SER A 6 52.25 28.91 33.14
N VAL A 7 51.70 29.64 32.18
CA VAL A 7 50.36 29.40 31.61
C VAL A 7 50.44 28.21 30.65
N ASN A 8 49.90 27.08 31.07
CA ASN A 8 49.81 25.84 30.28
C ASN A 8 48.70 26.02 29.23
N ARG A 9 49.04 26.41 27.99
CA ARG A 9 48.10 26.47 26.85
C ARG A 9 47.91 25.06 26.32
N THR A 10 46.80 24.41 26.73
CA THR A 10 46.39 23.14 26.12
C THR A 10 45.96 23.39 24.67
N ALA A 11 46.65 22.77 23.70
CA ALA A 11 46.29 22.81 22.30
C ALA A 11 44.84 22.24 22.07
N PRO A 12 44.04 22.88 21.26
CA PRO A 12 42.69 22.40 21.01
C PRO A 12 42.70 21.01 20.34
N LYS A 13 41.99 20.06 20.93
CA LYS A 13 41.94 18.67 20.45
C LYS A 13 41.43 18.61 18.99
N PRO A 14 42.13 17.91 18.08
CA PRO A 14 41.85 17.95 16.63
C PRO A 14 40.41 17.50 16.26
N TRP A 15 39.73 16.69 17.09
CA TRP A 15 38.39 16.27 16.87
C TRP A 15 37.32 17.40 16.91
N ARG A 16 37.63 18.51 17.61
CA ARG A 16 36.75 19.71 17.63
C ARG A 16 36.69 20.38 16.26
N TRP A 17 37.79 20.43 15.54
CA TRP A 17 37.84 20.97 14.18
C TRP A 17 37.12 20.07 13.19
N LEU A 18 37.21 18.74 13.36
CA LEU A 18 36.41 17.76 12.57
C LEU A 18 34.92 17.93 12.80
N LEU A 19 34.44 18.09 14.02
CA LEU A 19 33.04 18.35 14.31
C LEU A 19 32.56 19.69 13.76
N LEU A 20 33.37 20.75 13.82
CA LEU A 20 33.03 22.04 13.23
C LEU A 20 32.96 21.95 11.69
N ALA A 21 33.91 21.25 11.07
CA ALA A 21 33.88 21.03 9.63
C ALA A 21 32.68 20.22 9.20
N LEU A 22 32.33 19.16 9.93
CA LEU A 22 31.12 18.34 9.68
C LEU A 22 29.85 19.17 9.84
N GLY A 23 29.74 19.98 10.89
CA GLY A 23 28.63 20.91 11.11
C GLY A 23 28.50 21.94 10.01
N LEU A 24 29.60 22.50 9.52
CA LEU A 24 29.61 23.47 8.41
C LEU A 24 29.15 22.79 7.09
N CYS A 25 29.65 21.58 6.80
CA CYS A 25 29.24 20.82 5.63
C CYS A 25 27.74 20.49 5.67
N LEU A 26 27.23 20.12 6.84
CA LEU A 26 25.79 19.85 7.03
C LEU A 26 24.95 21.13 6.82
N LEU A 27 25.42 22.24 7.34
CA LEU A 27 24.77 23.56 7.21
C LEU A 27 24.75 24.05 5.75
N LEU A 28 25.86 23.87 5.02
CA LEU A 28 25.96 24.13 3.59
C LEU A 28 25.03 23.19 2.78
N PHE A 29 24.97 21.92 3.12
CA PHE A 29 24.04 20.96 2.49
C PHE A 29 22.59 21.39 2.69
N VAL A 30 22.20 21.79 3.91
CA VAL A 30 20.86 22.30 4.22
C VAL A 30 20.56 23.56 3.41
N LEU A 31 21.51 24.52 3.36
CA LEU A 31 21.32 25.75 2.61
C LEU A 31 21.16 25.49 1.11
N VAL A 32 21.91 24.57 0.54
CA VAL A 32 21.82 24.19 -0.87
C VAL A 32 20.47 23.49 -1.14
N ALA A 33 20.07 22.57 -0.27
CA ALA A 33 18.83 21.79 -0.46
C ALA A 33 17.55 22.63 -0.26
N GLU A 34 17.55 23.54 0.71
CA GLU A 34 16.33 24.31 1.06
C GLU A 34 16.20 25.63 0.29
N VAL A 35 17.32 26.25 -0.08
CA VAL A 35 17.32 27.61 -0.63
C VAL A 35 17.83 27.66 -2.08
N ILE A 36 19.02 27.13 -2.33
CA ILE A 36 19.69 27.31 -3.63
C ILE A 36 19.13 26.38 -4.68
N ALA A 37 18.91 25.09 -4.37
CA ALA A 37 18.43 24.12 -5.36
C ALA A 37 17.02 24.45 -5.90
N PRO A 38 16.05 24.90 -5.10
CA PRO A 38 14.77 25.39 -5.62
C PRO A 38 14.87 26.69 -6.42
N ALA A 39 15.77 27.60 -6.02
CA ALA A 39 15.94 28.89 -6.72
C ALA A 39 16.55 28.70 -8.13
N VAL A 40 17.54 27.83 -8.26
CA VAL A 40 18.19 27.51 -9.56
C VAL A 40 17.25 26.75 -10.49
N ARG A 41 16.31 25.98 -9.95
CA ARG A 41 15.36 25.18 -10.74
C ARG A 41 14.11 25.94 -11.18
N LYS A 42 13.92 27.20 -10.79
CA LYS A 42 12.91 28.12 -11.36
C LYS A 42 13.32 28.53 -12.78
N GLY A 43 13.44 27.56 -13.67
CA GLY A 43 13.48 27.84 -15.11
C GLY A 43 12.16 28.48 -15.55
N SER A 44 12.25 29.40 -16.50
CA SER A 44 11.10 30.11 -17.09
C SER A 44 9.95 29.17 -17.36
N ALA A 45 8.76 29.49 -16.85
CA ALA A 45 7.57 28.73 -17.16
C ALA A 45 7.38 28.72 -18.68
N PRO A 46 7.33 27.57 -19.34
CA PRO A 46 7.04 27.53 -20.75
C PRO A 46 5.63 28.10 -20.96
N SER A 47 5.49 28.96 -21.98
CA SER A 47 4.20 29.43 -22.45
C SER A 47 3.38 28.22 -22.86
N VAL A 48 2.31 27.92 -22.11
CA VAL A 48 1.40 26.81 -22.42
C VAL A 48 0.64 27.18 -23.69
N PRO A 49 0.78 26.43 -24.81
CA PRO A 49 -0.04 26.62 -25.98
C PRO A 49 -1.52 26.39 -25.63
N PRO A 50 -2.48 27.00 -26.37
CA PRO A 50 -3.89 26.68 -26.19
C PRO A 50 -4.08 25.16 -26.30
N VAL A 51 -4.67 24.57 -25.27
CA VAL A 51 -4.95 23.13 -25.23
C VAL A 51 -5.95 22.83 -26.35
N ALA A 52 -5.51 22.13 -27.40
CA ALA A 52 -6.43 21.49 -28.33
C ALA A 52 -7.42 20.63 -27.56
N ALA A 53 -8.67 20.53 -28.01
CA ALA A 53 -9.68 19.68 -27.37
C ALA A 53 -9.07 18.30 -27.15
N PRO A 54 -9.08 17.79 -25.90
CA PRO A 54 -8.36 16.55 -25.57
C PRO A 54 -8.94 15.40 -26.38
N ASP A 55 -8.06 14.57 -26.95
CA ASP A 55 -8.46 13.33 -27.62
C ASP A 55 -9.30 12.48 -26.65
N THR A 56 -10.55 12.25 -27.02
CA THR A 56 -11.52 11.49 -26.19
C THR A 56 -10.99 10.11 -25.82
N ALA A 57 -10.29 9.42 -26.74
CA ALA A 57 -9.72 8.10 -26.49
C ALA A 57 -8.59 8.18 -25.44
N LEU A 58 -7.75 9.21 -25.51
CA LEU A 58 -6.69 9.46 -24.52
C LEU A 58 -7.27 9.76 -23.13
N VAL A 59 -8.32 10.59 -23.05
CA VAL A 59 -9.02 10.90 -21.80
C VAL A 59 -9.66 9.63 -21.20
N GLN A 60 -10.33 8.81 -22.00
CA GLN A 60 -10.93 7.56 -21.53
C GLN A 60 -9.87 6.57 -21.03
N ARG A 61 -8.73 6.48 -21.72
CA ARG A 61 -7.59 5.68 -21.25
C ARG A 61 -7.09 6.21 -19.91
N GLY A 62 -6.92 7.53 -19.78
CA GLY A 62 -6.48 8.18 -18.54
C GLY A 62 -7.44 7.93 -17.38
N ALA A 63 -8.75 8.02 -17.62
CA ALA A 63 -9.78 7.71 -16.62
C ALA A 63 -9.69 6.26 -16.12
N TYR A 64 -9.47 5.32 -17.03
CA TYR A 64 -9.24 3.91 -16.66
C TYR A 64 -7.98 3.74 -15.82
N LEU A 65 -6.86 4.35 -16.22
CA LEU A 65 -5.59 4.28 -15.50
C LEU A 65 -5.66 4.96 -14.13
N ALA A 66 -6.31 6.12 -14.02
CA ALA A 66 -6.51 6.81 -12.75
C ALA A 66 -7.34 5.99 -11.76
N ARG A 67 -8.33 5.25 -12.27
CA ARG A 67 -9.13 4.32 -11.47
C ARG A 67 -8.29 3.12 -11.03
N LEU A 68 -7.50 2.53 -11.93
CA LEU A 68 -6.60 1.42 -11.63
C LEU A 68 -5.54 1.81 -10.59
N GLY A 69 -4.94 3.00 -10.72
CA GLY A 69 -3.99 3.56 -9.76
C GLY A 69 -4.65 4.05 -8.46
N ASN A 70 -5.99 3.92 -8.34
CA ASN A 70 -6.76 4.34 -7.18
C ASN A 70 -6.51 5.80 -6.74
N CYS A 71 -6.26 6.69 -7.70
CA CYS A 71 -5.84 8.07 -7.44
C CYS A 71 -6.86 8.84 -6.59
N ALA A 72 -8.16 8.63 -6.85
CA ALA A 72 -9.24 9.30 -6.12
C ALA A 72 -9.24 8.96 -4.62
N GLN A 73 -8.84 7.74 -4.21
CA GLN A 73 -8.81 7.33 -2.81
C GLN A 73 -7.93 8.25 -1.95
N CYS A 74 -6.80 8.67 -2.49
CA CYS A 74 -5.90 9.59 -1.81
C CYS A 74 -6.27 11.06 -2.08
N HIS A 75 -6.67 11.37 -3.31
CA HIS A 75 -6.87 12.76 -3.77
C HIS A 75 -8.31 13.26 -3.68
N THR A 76 -9.19 12.57 -2.95
CA THR A 76 -10.56 13.03 -2.67
C THR A 76 -10.79 12.99 -1.16
N ALA A 77 -10.97 14.14 -0.54
CA ALA A 77 -11.33 14.22 0.89
C ALA A 77 -12.75 13.70 1.11
N ARG A 78 -13.03 13.15 2.28
CA ARG A 78 -14.39 12.69 2.62
C ARG A 78 -15.39 13.83 2.52
N GLY A 79 -16.38 13.69 1.63
CA GLY A 79 -17.37 14.71 1.32
C GLY A 79 -16.83 15.89 0.50
N GLY A 80 -15.57 15.84 0.04
CA GLY A 80 -14.98 16.83 -0.86
C GLY A 80 -15.22 16.52 -2.33
N ALA A 81 -14.82 17.45 -3.20
CA ALA A 81 -14.87 17.27 -4.64
C ALA A 81 -13.82 16.23 -5.10
N ASP A 82 -14.17 15.46 -6.11
CA ASP A 82 -13.28 14.43 -6.66
C ASP A 82 -11.96 15.01 -7.15
N TYR A 83 -10.87 14.35 -6.80
CA TYR A 83 -9.49 14.73 -7.14
C TYR A 83 -9.04 16.11 -6.60
N ALA A 84 -9.82 16.79 -5.76
CA ALA A 84 -9.46 18.09 -5.20
C ALA A 84 -8.44 18.01 -4.05
N GLY A 85 -8.00 16.82 -3.66
CA GLY A 85 -7.02 16.61 -2.61
C GLY A 85 -7.59 16.66 -1.19
N GLY A 86 -6.71 16.88 -0.23
CA GLY A 86 -7.08 17.14 1.18
C GLY A 86 -7.42 15.93 2.04
N ASN A 87 -7.43 14.70 1.50
CA ASN A 87 -7.62 13.49 2.30
C ASN A 87 -6.45 13.30 3.28
N ALA A 88 -6.75 12.96 4.53
CA ALA A 88 -5.73 12.73 5.55
C ALA A 88 -5.18 11.30 5.48
N LEU A 89 -4.00 11.13 4.93
CA LEU A 89 -3.30 9.84 4.90
C LEU A 89 -2.49 9.67 6.17
N LEU A 90 -2.85 8.67 6.98
CA LEU A 90 -2.12 8.32 8.19
C LEU A 90 -0.86 7.54 7.82
N THR A 91 0.28 7.99 8.33
CA THR A 91 1.56 7.29 8.21
C THR A 91 2.17 7.10 9.60
N PRO A 92 3.16 6.21 9.77
CA PRO A 92 3.90 6.12 11.02
C PRO A 92 4.63 7.42 11.42
N PHE A 93 4.78 8.34 10.47
CA PHE A 93 5.51 9.60 10.64
C PHE A 93 4.60 10.83 10.84
N GLY A 94 3.28 10.66 10.80
CA GLY A 94 2.29 11.72 10.89
C GLY A 94 1.30 11.71 9.74
N ARG A 95 0.55 12.79 9.55
CA ARG A 95 -0.47 12.90 8.50
C ARG A 95 0.08 13.62 7.26
N VAL A 96 -0.18 13.01 6.11
CA VAL A 96 0.15 13.56 4.80
C VAL A 96 -1.14 13.89 4.06
N TYR A 97 -1.20 15.06 3.42
CA TYR A 97 -2.37 15.51 2.67
C TYR A 97 -2.02 15.58 1.19
N PRO A 98 -2.58 14.72 0.33
CA PRO A 98 -2.43 14.80 -1.11
C PRO A 98 -2.96 16.12 -1.67
N GLY A 99 -2.29 16.63 -2.71
CA GLY A 99 -2.66 17.88 -3.36
C GLY A 99 -3.84 17.75 -4.31
N ASN A 100 -4.31 18.88 -4.80
CA ASN A 100 -5.35 19.02 -5.81
C ASN A 100 -4.82 18.60 -7.19
N LEU A 101 -5.46 17.61 -7.81
CA LEU A 101 -5.15 17.12 -9.16
C LEU A 101 -6.06 17.70 -10.24
N THR A 102 -7.06 18.54 -9.87
CA THR A 102 -7.94 19.17 -10.85
C THR A 102 -7.17 20.24 -11.66
N PRO A 103 -7.66 20.65 -12.85
CA PRO A 103 -6.97 21.63 -13.69
C PRO A 103 -7.10 23.09 -13.20
N HIS A 104 -7.27 23.31 -11.90
CA HIS A 104 -7.24 24.65 -11.34
C HIS A 104 -5.84 25.25 -11.43
N ARG A 105 -5.73 26.49 -11.95
CA ARG A 105 -4.44 27.08 -12.37
C ARG A 105 -3.48 27.31 -11.20
N THR A 106 -3.97 27.68 -10.02
CA THR A 106 -3.14 28.08 -8.88
C THR A 106 -3.01 26.99 -7.83
N THR A 107 -4.08 26.22 -7.58
CA THR A 107 -4.11 25.20 -6.52
C THR A 107 -4.04 23.77 -7.03
N GLY A 108 -4.19 23.56 -8.34
CA GLY A 108 -4.17 22.26 -8.99
C GLY A 108 -3.09 22.13 -10.07
N LEU A 109 -3.36 21.29 -11.08
CA LEU A 109 -2.43 20.99 -12.15
C LEU A 109 -2.55 21.92 -13.37
N GLY A 110 -3.44 22.91 -13.36
CA GLY A 110 -3.76 23.71 -14.55
C GLY A 110 -2.64 24.59 -15.10
N ALA A 111 -1.55 24.77 -14.34
CA ALA A 111 -0.33 25.43 -14.82
C ALA A 111 0.82 24.46 -15.15
N TRP A 112 0.59 23.15 -15.03
CA TRP A 112 1.62 22.13 -15.29
C TRP A 112 1.61 21.73 -16.77
N SER A 113 2.79 21.41 -17.28
CA SER A 113 2.94 20.70 -18.55
C SER A 113 2.87 19.18 -18.36
N ALA A 114 2.66 18.42 -19.44
CA ALA A 114 2.75 16.96 -19.42
C ALA A 114 4.14 16.47 -18.93
N ALA A 115 5.20 17.21 -19.29
CA ALA A 115 6.56 16.91 -18.82
C ALA A 115 6.72 17.14 -17.29
N ASP A 116 6.09 18.17 -16.73
CA ASP A 116 6.08 18.40 -15.28
C ASP A 116 5.34 17.30 -14.54
N PHE A 117 4.18 16.91 -15.05
CA PHE A 117 3.40 15.81 -14.51
C PHE A 117 4.19 14.49 -14.54
N ARG A 118 4.80 14.17 -15.71
CA ARG A 118 5.66 13.00 -15.83
C ARG A 118 6.81 13.05 -14.83
N ARG A 119 7.51 14.17 -14.69
CA ARG A 119 8.60 14.32 -13.73
C ARG A 119 8.14 14.10 -12.29
N ALA A 120 6.95 14.59 -11.92
CA ALA A 120 6.37 14.34 -10.61
C ALA A 120 6.06 12.86 -10.38
N MET A 121 5.47 12.19 -11.38
CA MET A 121 5.17 10.76 -11.31
C MET A 121 6.44 9.89 -11.26
N HIS A 122 7.42 10.15 -12.14
CA HIS A 122 8.59 9.30 -12.29
C HIS A 122 9.70 9.59 -11.30
N GLN A 123 9.90 10.85 -10.92
CA GLN A 123 11.03 11.28 -10.10
C GLN A 123 10.62 11.80 -8.73
N GLY A 124 9.31 11.99 -8.50
CA GLY A 124 8.84 12.62 -7.26
C GLY A 124 9.25 14.08 -7.14
N ILE A 125 9.42 14.82 -8.26
CA ILE A 125 9.89 16.21 -8.27
C ILE A 125 8.84 17.11 -8.92
N ARG A 126 8.40 18.14 -8.21
CA ARG A 126 7.45 19.15 -8.67
C ARG A 126 8.09 20.15 -9.66
N PRO A 127 7.27 20.95 -10.41
CA PRO A 127 7.79 22.00 -11.31
C PRO A 127 8.70 23.02 -10.59
N ASP A 128 8.42 23.33 -9.32
CA ASP A 128 9.21 24.22 -8.49
C ASP A 128 10.52 23.57 -7.97
N GLY A 129 10.82 22.34 -8.38
CA GLY A 129 12.01 21.58 -7.99
C GLY A 129 11.93 20.92 -6.62
N ARG A 130 10.85 21.07 -5.86
CA ARG A 130 10.67 20.45 -4.55
C ARG A 130 10.41 18.96 -4.68
N VAL A 131 10.98 18.18 -3.77
CA VAL A 131 10.76 16.74 -3.67
C VAL A 131 9.38 16.48 -3.03
N LEU A 132 8.62 15.57 -3.62
CA LEU A 132 7.35 15.11 -3.08
C LEU A 132 7.57 14.19 -1.88
N ASN A 133 6.60 14.19 -0.95
CA ASN A 133 6.60 13.25 0.16
C ASN A 133 6.47 11.81 -0.36
N PRO A 134 7.24 10.83 0.13
CA PRO A 134 7.21 9.44 -0.35
C PRO A 134 5.94 8.66 0.01
N ALA A 135 4.98 9.24 0.71
CA ALA A 135 3.62 8.71 0.77
C ALA A 135 2.94 8.75 -0.62
N PHE A 136 3.39 9.62 -1.52
CA PHE A 136 3.13 9.51 -2.94
C PHE A 136 4.10 8.48 -3.54
N PRO A 137 3.62 7.34 -4.07
CA PRO A 137 4.47 6.18 -4.40
C PRO A 137 5.23 6.34 -5.72
N TYR A 138 6.00 7.44 -5.86
CA TYR A 138 6.83 7.66 -7.05
C TYR A 138 7.91 6.57 -7.22
N THR A 139 8.26 5.87 -6.15
CA THR A 139 9.11 4.67 -6.19
C THR A 139 8.53 3.53 -7.04
N SER A 140 7.21 3.47 -7.14
CA SER A 140 6.48 2.57 -8.02
C SER A 140 6.16 3.25 -9.36
N TYR A 141 5.68 4.48 -9.33
CA TYR A 141 5.23 5.22 -10.52
C TYR A 141 6.35 5.54 -11.52
N THR A 142 7.62 5.48 -11.12
CA THR A 142 8.76 5.55 -12.02
C THR A 142 8.72 4.50 -13.14
N ARG A 143 7.88 3.45 -13.03
CA ARG A 143 7.68 2.40 -14.04
C ARG A 143 6.51 2.64 -14.99
N ILE A 144 5.80 3.76 -14.84
CA ILE A 144 4.68 4.11 -15.74
C ILE A 144 5.25 4.60 -17.08
N THR A 145 4.70 4.11 -18.18
CA THR A 145 5.12 4.53 -19.52
C THR A 145 4.78 6.00 -19.80
N GLN A 146 5.51 6.63 -20.73
CA GLN A 146 5.18 7.98 -21.20
C GLN A 146 3.72 8.08 -21.63
N SER A 147 3.26 7.12 -22.45
CA SER A 147 1.88 7.13 -22.97
C SER A 147 0.81 6.98 -21.89
N ASP A 148 1.11 6.24 -20.80
CA ASP A 148 0.20 6.14 -19.66
C ASP A 148 0.19 7.43 -18.81
N SER A 149 1.37 8.07 -18.65
CA SER A 149 1.47 9.38 -17.99
C SER A 149 0.72 10.47 -18.76
N ASP A 150 0.85 10.51 -20.10
CA ASP A 150 0.15 11.48 -20.94
C ASP A 150 -1.37 11.28 -20.89
N ALA A 151 -1.83 10.02 -20.90
CA ALA A 151 -3.24 9.69 -20.75
C ALA A 151 -3.80 10.12 -19.39
N LEU A 152 -3.07 9.84 -18.31
CA LEU A 152 -3.44 10.30 -16.96
C LEU A 152 -3.55 11.82 -16.89
N PHE A 153 -2.57 12.54 -17.45
CA PHE A 153 -2.56 14.00 -17.47
C PHE A 153 -3.73 14.57 -18.26
N ALA A 154 -4.02 13.99 -19.43
CA ALA A 154 -5.16 14.37 -20.25
C ALA A 154 -6.50 14.19 -19.51
N PHE A 155 -6.67 13.06 -18.81
CA PHE A 155 -7.87 12.83 -17.98
C PHE A 155 -7.99 13.85 -16.85
N LEU A 156 -6.92 14.08 -16.08
CA LEU A 156 -6.93 15.04 -14.97
C LEU A 156 -7.19 16.47 -15.46
N GLY A 157 -6.68 16.81 -16.66
CA GLY A 157 -6.95 18.08 -17.32
C GLY A 157 -8.40 18.23 -17.82
N SER A 158 -9.15 17.15 -17.98
CA SER A 158 -10.56 17.16 -18.40
C SER A 158 -11.54 17.28 -17.23
N LEU A 159 -11.07 17.19 -15.98
CA LEU A 159 -11.91 17.32 -14.80
C LEU A 159 -12.38 18.76 -14.58
N PRO A 160 -13.50 18.97 -13.87
CA PRO A 160 -13.88 20.31 -13.42
C PRO A 160 -12.78 20.93 -12.54
N ALA A 161 -12.41 22.17 -12.82
CA ALA A 161 -11.45 22.90 -12.01
C ALA A 161 -12.04 23.25 -10.64
N VAL A 162 -11.35 22.88 -9.56
CA VAL A 162 -11.77 23.14 -8.17
C VAL A 162 -10.68 23.95 -7.48
N ASP A 163 -11.04 25.08 -6.87
CA ASP A 163 -10.11 25.83 -6.04
C ASP A 163 -10.02 25.18 -4.65
N ALA A 164 -8.97 24.38 -4.46
CA ALA A 164 -8.70 23.68 -3.22
C ALA A 164 -7.21 23.85 -2.84
N PRO A 165 -6.89 24.80 -1.96
CA PRO A 165 -5.53 25.04 -1.50
C PRO A 165 -4.93 23.82 -0.82
N HIS A 166 -3.63 23.59 -1.05
CA HIS A 166 -2.92 22.49 -0.44
C HIS A 166 -2.85 22.64 1.08
N ARG A 167 -3.31 21.63 1.81
CA ARG A 167 -3.14 21.52 3.25
C ARG A 167 -1.72 21.09 3.60
N ALA A 168 -1.06 21.79 4.52
CA ALA A 168 0.28 21.42 4.98
C ALA A 168 0.26 20.05 5.65
N HIS A 169 1.33 19.27 5.43
CA HIS A 169 1.51 17.98 6.10
C HIS A 169 1.74 18.17 7.60
N GLU A 170 1.18 17.30 8.41
CA GLU A 170 1.36 17.25 9.87
C GLU A 170 2.47 16.22 10.19
N LEU A 171 3.73 16.61 9.96
CA LEU A 171 4.91 15.79 10.19
C LEU A 171 5.80 16.44 11.24
N PRO A 172 6.36 15.68 12.20
CA PRO A 172 7.32 16.22 13.16
C PRO A 172 8.59 16.67 12.44
N TRP A 173 9.16 17.77 12.89
CA TRP A 173 10.46 18.21 12.41
C TRP A 173 11.54 17.14 12.69
N PRO A 174 12.48 16.84 11.77
CA PRO A 174 12.71 17.46 10.46
C PRO A 174 12.02 16.75 9.28
N LEU A 175 11.16 15.75 9.47
CA LEU A 175 10.67 14.82 8.46
C LEU A 175 9.92 15.49 7.30
N GLY A 176 9.33 16.67 7.53
CA GLY A 176 8.64 17.44 6.48
C GLY A 176 9.56 18.39 5.68
N THR A 177 10.84 18.50 6.04
CA THR A 177 11.76 19.42 5.36
C THR A 177 12.23 18.87 4.02
N GLN A 178 12.58 19.77 3.09
CA GLN A 178 13.12 19.37 1.78
C GLN A 178 14.46 18.64 1.90
N THR A 179 15.25 18.96 2.90
CA THR A 179 16.51 18.26 3.20
C THR A 179 16.24 16.79 3.56
N ALA A 180 15.30 16.55 4.47
CA ALA A 180 14.96 15.19 4.88
C ALA A 180 14.35 14.39 3.71
N LEU A 181 13.46 15.00 2.93
CA LEU A 181 12.85 14.35 1.75
C LEU A 181 13.90 14.06 0.66
N THR A 182 14.84 14.97 0.43
CA THR A 182 15.95 14.75 -0.53
C THR A 182 16.85 13.62 -0.07
N ALA A 183 17.23 13.58 1.21
CA ALA A 183 18.04 12.52 1.79
C ALA A 183 17.30 11.16 1.71
N TRP A 184 16.00 11.14 2.05
CA TRP A 184 15.19 9.93 1.94
C TRP A 184 15.15 9.42 0.48
N ARG A 185 14.89 10.34 -0.47
CA ARG A 185 14.87 10.00 -1.90
C ARG A 185 16.21 9.43 -2.36
N TRP A 186 17.32 10.02 -1.96
CA TRP A 186 18.66 9.51 -2.29
C TRP A 186 18.91 8.10 -1.77
N LEU A 187 18.40 7.78 -0.56
CA LEU A 187 18.60 6.47 0.07
C LEU A 187 17.66 5.37 -0.49
N HIS A 188 16.47 5.72 -0.95
CA HIS A 188 15.40 4.75 -1.20
C HIS A 188 14.80 4.80 -2.61
N PHE A 189 15.25 5.71 -3.45
CA PHE A 189 14.72 5.84 -4.80
C PHE A 189 15.79 5.55 -5.85
N SER A 190 15.43 4.69 -6.80
CA SER A 190 16.13 4.53 -8.07
C SER A 190 15.12 4.71 -9.20
N GLU A 191 15.46 5.57 -10.14
CA GLU A 191 14.63 5.79 -11.31
C GLU A 191 14.65 4.53 -12.19
N ALA A 192 13.47 4.06 -12.59
CA ALA A 192 13.37 2.96 -13.52
C ALA A 192 13.71 3.45 -14.94
N PRO A 193 14.32 2.62 -15.79
CA PRO A 193 14.52 2.96 -17.20
C PRO A 193 13.17 3.18 -17.89
N ASP A 194 13.15 4.04 -18.91
CA ASP A 194 11.93 4.40 -19.67
C ASP A 194 11.26 3.23 -20.38
N SER A 195 11.99 2.16 -20.64
CA SER A 195 11.43 0.90 -21.11
C SER A 195 11.07 0.04 -19.91
N PRO A 196 9.85 -0.55 -19.86
CA PRO A 196 9.52 -1.51 -18.83
C PRO A 196 10.59 -2.61 -18.87
N GLY A 197 11.36 -2.72 -17.76
CA GLY A 197 12.38 -3.75 -17.64
C GLY A 197 11.75 -5.09 -17.99
N THR A 198 12.42 -5.85 -18.86
CA THR A 198 12.03 -7.24 -19.09
C THR A 198 12.00 -7.93 -17.72
N PRO A 199 10.91 -8.61 -17.36
CA PRO A 199 10.96 -9.49 -16.19
C PRO A 199 12.18 -10.40 -16.34
N GLU A 200 12.85 -10.68 -15.24
CA GLU A 200 14.04 -11.56 -15.21
C GLU A 200 13.77 -12.95 -15.83
N VAL A 201 12.48 -13.28 -15.97
CA VAL A 201 11.96 -14.45 -16.70
C VAL A 201 11.15 -13.94 -17.90
N ASP A 202 11.48 -14.40 -19.11
CA ASP A 202 10.69 -14.10 -20.32
C ASP A 202 9.35 -14.85 -20.29
N THR A 203 8.37 -14.20 -19.69
CA THR A 203 7.01 -14.74 -19.47
C THR A 203 6.00 -14.29 -20.55
N GLY A 204 6.49 -13.70 -21.64
CA GLY A 204 5.67 -13.23 -22.75
C GLY A 204 5.02 -11.85 -22.55
N PRO A 205 4.39 -11.28 -23.59
CA PRO A 205 3.85 -9.90 -23.58
C PRO A 205 2.82 -9.63 -22.50
N SER A 206 1.93 -10.59 -22.22
CA SER A 206 0.86 -10.44 -21.22
C SER A 206 1.42 -10.33 -19.80
N ALA A 207 2.37 -11.18 -19.42
CA ALA A 207 2.97 -11.09 -18.09
C ALA A 207 3.83 -9.82 -17.93
N ARG A 208 4.48 -9.33 -19.01
CA ARG A 208 5.14 -8.00 -18.99
C ARG A 208 4.15 -6.86 -18.74
N ARG A 209 2.97 -6.92 -19.36
CA ARG A 209 1.88 -5.96 -19.06
C ARG A 209 1.44 -6.07 -17.61
N GLY A 210 1.26 -7.28 -17.09
CA GLY A 210 0.95 -7.52 -15.69
C GLY A 210 2.01 -6.95 -14.74
N ALA A 211 3.29 -7.16 -15.02
CA ALA A 211 4.39 -6.59 -14.25
C ALA A 211 4.34 -5.06 -14.21
N ALA A 212 4.13 -4.41 -15.36
CA ALA A 212 4.02 -2.95 -15.45
C ALA A 212 2.83 -2.42 -14.61
N LEU A 213 1.70 -3.14 -14.61
CA LEU A 213 0.54 -2.76 -13.80
C LEU A 213 0.79 -2.97 -12.30
N VAL A 214 1.32 -4.13 -11.89
CA VAL A 214 1.53 -4.50 -10.48
C VAL A 214 2.64 -3.68 -9.83
N GLN A 215 3.78 -3.53 -10.51
CA GLN A 215 4.93 -2.80 -9.98
C GLN A 215 4.84 -1.29 -10.17
N GLY A 216 4.12 -0.84 -11.19
CA GLY A 216 3.92 0.57 -11.54
C GLY A 216 2.64 1.12 -10.95
N LEU A 217 1.62 1.29 -11.79
CA LEU A 217 0.40 2.04 -11.46
C LEU A 217 -0.41 1.43 -10.31
N GLY A 218 -0.50 0.10 -10.24
CA GLY A 218 -1.18 -0.61 -9.15
C GLY A 218 -0.43 -0.57 -7.83
N HIS A 219 0.86 -0.24 -7.82
CA HIS A 219 1.75 -0.09 -6.67
C HIS A 219 1.55 -1.13 -5.55
N CYS A 220 1.27 -2.39 -5.92
CA CYS A 220 0.92 -3.47 -4.99
C CYS A 220 2.01 -3.71 -3.92
N ALA A 221 3.29 -3.47 -4.27
CA ALA A 221 4.42 -3.57 -3.37
C ALA A 221 4.31 -2.65 -2.15
N GLU A 222 3.59 -1.53 -2.26
CA GLU A 222 3.45 -0.56 -1.16
C GLU A 222 2.78 -1.18 0.09
N CYS A 223 1.93 -2.19 -0.12
CA CYS A 223 1.29 -2.95 0.96
C CYS A 223 1.93 -4.33 1.15
N HIS A 224 2.30 -5.03 0.05
CA HIS A 224 2.74 -6.42 0.10
C HIS A 224 4.26 -6.61 0.28
N THR A 225 5.01 -5.54 0.53
CA THR A 225 6.45 -5.57 0.83
C THR A 225 6.74 -4.85 2.14
N PRO A 226 7.54 -5.43 3.05
CA PRO A 226 7.87 -4.79 4.32
C PRO A 226 8.65 -3.49 4.11
N ARG A 227 8.49 -2.57 5.07
CA ARG A 227 9.22 -1.31 5.12
C ARG A 227 10.31 -1.33 6.20
N ASN A 228 11.35 -0.57 5.99
CA ASN A 228 12.34 -0.29 7.03
C ASN A 228 11.85 0.82 7.98
N ARG A 229 12.64 1.15 8.99
CA ARG A 229 12.30 2.19 9.98
C ARG A 229 12.16 3.60 9.41
N LEU A 230 12.70 3.84 8.22
CA LEU A 230 12.59 5.12 7.49
C LEU A 230 11.43 5.10 6.49
N GLY A 231 10.64 4.05 6.44
CA GLY A 231 9.49 3.92 5.55
C GLY A 231 9.81 3.46 4.11
N GLY A 232 11.09 3.23 3.79
CA GLY A 232 11.49 2.68 2.48
C GLY A 232 11.16 1.20 2.35
N LEU A 233 10.78 0.74 1.16
CA LEU A 233 10.53 -0.67 0.89
C LEU A 233 11.82 -1.49 1.02
N ARG A 234 11.72 -2.68 1.60
CA ARG A 234 12.83 -3.63 1.68
C ARG A 234 12.86 -4.50 0.43
N SER A 235 13.65 -4.12 -0.57
CA SER A 235 13.74 -4.83 -1.85
C SER A 235 14.16 -6.29 -1.70
N SER A 236 15.03 -6.62 -0.73
CA SER A 236 15.42 -8.00 -0.43
C SER A 236 14.30 -8.86 0.15
N GLN A 237 13.20 -8.26 0.56
CA GLN A 237 11.99 -8.91 1.07
C GLN A 237 10.76 -8.53 0.24
N ALA A 238 10.97 -8.24 -1.05
CA ALA A 238 9.86 -7.90 -1.94
C ALA A 238 8.80 -9.01 -1.92
N TRP A 239 7.53 -8.59 -1.86
CA TRP A 239 6.35 -9.47 -1.90
C TRP A 239 6.18 -10.42 -0.71
N SER A 240 6.96 -10.28 0.36
CA SER A 240 6.93 -11.19 1.53
C SER A 240 5.87 -10.83 2.58
N GLY A 241 4.91 -9.99 2.23
CA GLY A 241 3.85 -9.53 3.13
C GLY A 241 4.33 -8.51 4.16
N ALA A 242 3.41 -7.70 4.68
CA ALA A 242 3.73 -6.69 5.68
C ALA A 242 2.53 -6.28 6.53
N LEU A 243 2.79 -5.87 7.77
CA LEU A 243 1.80 -5.09 8.53
C LEU A 243 1.61 -3.72 7.88
N MET A 244 0.35 -3.32 7.76
CA MET A 244 -0.02 -2.01 7.27
C MET A 244 0.46 -0.91 8.24
N PRO A 245 0.54 0.36 7.80
CA PRO A 245 1.00 1.47 8.64
C PRO A 245 0.20 1.68 9.92
N ASP A 246 -1.05 1.22 9.97
CA ASP A 246 -1.89 1.25 11.16
C ASP A 246 -1.47 0.21 12.23
N GLY A 247 -0.59 -0.73 11.88
CA GLY A 247 -0.14 -1.81 12.74
C GLY A 247 -1.19 -2.89 13.01
N LEU A 248 -2.33 -2.85 12.33
CA LEU A 248 -3.48 -3.74 12.54
C LEU A 248 -3.65 -4.74 11.41
N TRP A 249 -3.88 -4.24 10.19
CA TRP A 249 -4.07 -5.09 9.02
C TRP A 249 -2.73 -5.64 8.52
N TYR A 250 -2.78 -6.84 8.00
CA TYR A 250 -1.64 -7.52 7.38
C TYR A 250 -1.91 -7.77 5.91
N ALA A 251 -1.07 -7.21 5.04
CA ALA A 251 -1.07 -7.57 3.63
C ALA A 251 -0.23 -8.84 3.45
N PRO A 252 -0.82 -9.97 3.00
CA PRO A 252 -0.12 -11.25 2.98
C PRO A 252 0.99 -11.31 1.93
N ALA A 253 1.93 -12.24 2.10
CA ALA A 253 2.96 -12.53 1.12
C ALA A 253 2.34 -13.03 -0.18
N LEU A 254 2.80 -12.48 -1.30
CA LEU A 254 2.40 -12.92 -2.65
C LEU A 254 3.36 -13.98 -3.22
N ASN A 255 4.56 -14.09 -2.66
CA ASN A 255 5.60 -15.03 -3.06
C ASN A 255 5.73 -16.23 -2.13
N ASP A 256 4.83 -16.40 -1.16
CA ASP A 256 4.83 -17.52 -0.21
C ASP A 256 3.55 -18.36 -0.33
N ASN A 257 3.71 -19.64 -0.69
CA ASN A 257 2.61 -20.59 -0.81
C ASN A 257 1.96 -20.96 0.54
N THR A 258 2.60 -20.70 1.66
CA THR A 258 2.03 -20.91 2.99
C THR A 258 1.05 -19.80 3.37
N GLU A 259 1.08 -18.67 2.68
CA GLU A 259 0.14 -17.55 2.87
C GLU A 259 -0.92 -17.49 1.77
N VAL A 260 -0.75 -16.67 0.71
CA VAL A 260 -1.78 -16.59 -0.36
C VAL A 260 -1.84 -17.86 -1.19
N GLY A 261 -0.70 -18.52 -1.42
CA GLY A 261 -0.65 -19.80 -2.13
C GLY A 261 -0.91 -19.69 -3.63
N LEU A 262 -0.46 -18.62 -4.28
CA LEU A 262 -0.75 -18.31 -5.70
C LEU A 262 -0.27 -19.41 -6.68
N ALA A 263 0.77 -20.19 -6.34
CA ALA A 263 1.23 -21.29 -7.20
C ALA A 263 0.19 -22.42 -7.41
N GLY A 264 -0.76 -22.56 -6.48
CA GLY A 264 -1.85 -23.55 -6.59
C GLY A 264 -3.10 -23.00 -7.29
N TRP A 265 -3.08 -21.75 -7.77
CA TRP A 265 -4.22 -21.08 -8.37
C TRP A 265 -4.07 -20.98 -9.89
N ASN A 266 -5.17 -21.13 -10.62
CA ASN A 266 -5.18 -20.74 -12.02
C ASN A 266 -5.34 -19.21 -12.17
N THR A 267 -5.00 -18.69 -13.33
CA THR A 267 -5.09 -17.25 -13.63
C THR A 267 -6.49 -16.70 -13.47
N ALA A 268 -7.52 -17.47 -13.84
CA ALA A 268 -8.92 -17.04 -13.74
C ALA A 268 -9.35 -16.87 -12.27
N ASP A 269 -8.87 -17.71 -11.36
CA ASP A 269 -9.17 -17.61 -9.93
C ASP A 269 -8.53 -16.35 -9.31
N ILE A 270 -7.28 -16.05 -9.68
CA ILE A 270 -6.58 -14.83 -9.24
C ILE A 270 -7.29 -13.59 -9.80
N ALA A 271 -7.61 -13.58 -11.09
CA ALA A 271 -8.34 -12.49 -11.72
C ALA A 271 -9.72 -12.27 -11.07
N THR A 272 -10.44 -13.34 -10.76
CA THR A 272 -11.73 -13.29 -10.05
C THR A 272 -11.57 -12.71 -8.64
N LEU A 273 -10.56 -13.13 -7.88
CA LEU A 273 -10.32 -12.57 -6.55
C LEU A 273 -10.04 -11.07 -6.61
N LEU A 274 -9.25 -10.63 -7.59
CA LEU A 274 -8.93 -9.21 -7.78
C LEU A 274 -10.14 -8.37 -8.21
N THR A 275 -11.04 -8.94 -9.02
CA THR A 275 -12.17 -8.17 -9.56
C THR A 275 -13.45 -8.27 -8.71
N HIS A 276 -13.63 -9.37 -8.00
CA HIS A 276 -14.84 -9.61 -7.19
C HIS A 276 -14.58 -9.66 -5.68
N GLY A 277 -13.31 -9.79 -5.27
CA GLY A 277 -12.91 -9.86 -3.86
C GLY A 277 -13.23 -11.19 -3.17
N GLN A 278 -13.75 -12.15 -3.91
CA GLN A 278 -14.16 -13.46 -3.37
C GLN A 278 -13.90 -14.57 -4.38
N ARG A 279 -13.36 -15.69 -3.89
CA ARG A 279 -13.21 -16.93 -4.65
C ARG A 279 -13.17 -18.11 -3.67
N ARG A 280 -14.02 -19.15 -3.86
CA ARG A 280 -14.15 -20.37 -3.02
C ARG A 280 -13.53 -20.27 -1.60
N GLN A 281 -12.22 -20.46 -1.48
CA GLN A 281 -11.45 -20.50 -0.23
C GLN A 281 -10.60 -19.23 0.00
N ALA A 282 -10.96 -18.12 -0.62
CA ALA A 282 -10.30 -16.83 -0.39
C ALA A 282 -11.33 -15.70 -0.41
N TYR A 283 -11.07 -14.72 0.43
CA TYR A 283 -11.94 -13.57 0.61
C TYR A 283 -11.08 -12.37 1.01
N VAL A 284 -11.31 -11.22 0.38
CA VAL A 284 -10.61 -9.99 0.74
C VAL A 284 -11.43 -9.19 1.74
N ALA A 285 -10.75 -8.60 2.71
CA ALA A 285 -11.35 -7.79 3.76
C ALA A 285 -10.49 -6.54 4.02
N GLY A 286 -11.00 -5.61 4.82
CA GLY A 286 -10.29 -4.41 5.23
C GLY A 286 -9.76 -3.59 4.05
N PRO A 287 -8.50 -3.11 4.11
CA PRO A 287 -7.92 -2.27 3.06
C PRO A 287 -7.94 -2.90 1.66
N MET A 288 -7.75 -4.22 1.55
CA MET A 288 -7.80 -4.88 0.23
C MET A 288 -9.23 -4.89 -0.35
N ALA A 289 -10.27 -4.93 0.47
CA ALA A 289 -11.65 -4.78 0.01
C ALA A 289 -11.90 -3.37 -0.58
N GLU A 290 -11.26 -2.34 -0.03
CA GLU A 290 -11.32 -0.99 -0.59
C GLU A 290 -10.59 -0.90 -1.93
N VAL A 291 -9.44 -1.57 -2.07
CA VAL A 291 -8.72 -1.67 -3.36
C VAL A 291 -9.60 -2.32 -4.41
N VAL A 292 -10.26 -3.44 -4.10
CA VAL A 292 -11.20 -4.07 -5.04
C VAL A 292 -12.34 -3.12 -5.38
N ARG A 293 -12.98 -2.52 -4.40
CA ARG A 293 -14.13 -1.62 -4.61
C ARG A 293 -13.78 -0.40 -5.46
N ASN A 294 -12.64 0.23 -5.21
CA ASN A 294 -12.31 1.52 -5.83
C ASN A 294 -11.46 1.38 -7.10
N SER A 295 -10.78 0.24 -7.29
CA SER A 295 -9.80 0.05 -8.35
C SER A 295 -10.01 -1.26 -9.12
N THR A 296 -9.66 -2.41 -8.55
CA THR A 296 -9.46 -3.63 -9.34
C THR A 296 -10.74 -4.25 -9.89
N GLN A 297 -11.93 -3.97 -9.35
CA GLN A 297 -13.20 -4.39 -9.97
C GLN A 297 -13.40 -3.82 -11.39
N TYR A 298 -12.72 -2.73 -11.73
CA TYR A 298 -12.83 -2.06 -13.02
C TYR A 298 -11.77 -2.52 -14.03
N LEU A 299 -10.94 -3.50 -13.66
CA LEU A 299 -9.97 -4.08 -14.56
C LEU A 299 -10.63 -4.65 -15.82
N LYS A 300 -10.07 -4.32 -16.98
CA LYS A 300 -10.40 -5.04 -18.21
C LYS A 300 -9.94 -6.49 -18.06
N ALA A 301 -10.68 -7.44 -18.61
CA ALA A 301 -10.38 -8.86 -18.49
C ALA A 301 -8.92 -9.20 -18.85
N ALA A 302 -8.41 -8.63 -19.96
CA ALA A 302 -7.03 -8.83 -20.38
C ALA A 302 -5.99 -8.29 -19.39
N ASP A 303 -6.25 -7.16 -18.72
CA ASP A 303 -5.35 -6.62 -17.70
C ASP A 303 -5.43 -7.44 -16.40
N ALA A 304 -6.63 -7.92 -16.02
CA ALA A 304 -6.79 -8.81 -14.87
C ALA A 304 -6.05 -10.13 -15.05
N GLU A 305 -6.14 -10.73 -16.24
CA GLU A 305 -5.39 -11.93 -16.62
C GLU A 305 -3.89 -11.67 -16.64
N SER A 306 -3.45 -10.55 -17.21
CA SER A 306 -2.05 -10.15 -17.26
C SER A 306 -1.46 -9.98 -15.85
N ILE A 307 -2.20 -9.35 -14.94
CA ILE A 307 -1.81 -9.22 -13.52
C ILE A 307 -1.71 -10.62 -12.89
N ALA A 308 -2.69 -11.49 -13.12
CA ALA A 308 -2.70 -12.85 -12.56
C ALA A 308 -1.50 -13.67 -13.05
N LEU A 309 -1.20 -13.61 -14.34
CA LEU A 309 -0.02 -14.27 -14.92
C LEU A 309 1.28 -13.78 -14.27
N TYR A 310 1.43 -12.46 -14.09
CA TYR A 310 2.61 -11.93 -13.42
C TYR A 310 2.68 -12.35 -11.95
N LEU A 311 1.58 -12.28 -11.20
CA LEU A 311 1.55 -12.68 -9.80
C LEU A 311 1.94 -14.15 -9.59
N GLN A 312 1.61 -15.04 -10.52
CA GLN A 312 2.04 -16.43 -10.48
C GLN A 312 3.57 -16.58 -10.61
N THR A 313 4.25 -15.66 -11.31
CA THR A 313 5.72 -15.66 -11.41
C THR A 313 6.42 -15.29 -10.11
N LEU A 314 5.73 -14.65 -9.17
CA LEU A 314 6.29 -14.28 -7.87
C LEU A 314 6.38 -15.45 -6.91
N ALA A 315 5.56 -16.48 -7.13
CA ALA A 315 5.56 -17.68 -6.29
C ALA A 315 6.83 -18.53 -6.56
N PRO A 316 7.38 -19.22 -5.55
CA PRO A 316 8.48 -20.15 -5.76
C PRO A 316 8.12 -21.20 -6.82
N ALA A 317 9.04 -21.50 -7.72
CA ALA A 317 8.83 -22.45 -8.82
C ALA A 317 8.50 -23.88 -8.35
N THR A 318 8.84 -24.23 -7.11
CA THR A 318 8.49 -25.53 -6.53
C THR A 318 7.23 -25.32 -5.68
N PRO A 319 6.11 -25.98 -6.02
CA PRO A 319 4.99 -26.06 -5.11
C PRO A 319 5.48 -26.83 -3.87
N ALA A 320 5.92 -26.12 -2.85
CA ALA A 320 5.95 -26.73 -1.54
C ALA A 320 4.53 -27.25 -1.35
N ALA A 321 4.40 -28.58 -1.17
CA ALA A 321 3.13 -29.16 -0.77
C ALA A 321 2.60 -28.23 0.33
N VAL A 322 1.40 -27.67 0.14
CA VAL A 322 0.83 -26.68 1.03
C VAL A 322 0.65 -27.34 2.39
N LYS A 323 1.77 -27.50 3.07
CA LYS A 323 1.76 -27.70 4.50
C LYS A 323 1.67 -26.28 5.05
N SER A 324 0.45 -25.83 5.34
CA SER A 324 0.26 -24.95 6.50
C SER A 324 1.27 -25.39 7.53
N PRO A 325 2.06 -24.52 8.20
CA PRO A 325 2.96 -25.00 9.22
C PRO A 325 2.11 -25.88 10.12
N ALA A 326 2.25 -27.21 9.92
CA ALA A 326 1.43 -28.17 10.65
C ALA A 326 1.76 -27.88 12.11
N SER A 327 0.78 -27.40 12.82
CA SER A 327 0.93 -27.25 14.25
C SER A 327 1.31 -28.64 14.78
N THR A 328 2.48 -28.78 15.36
CA THR A 328 2.86 -29.99 16.13
C THR A 328 1.98 -30.12 17.38
N ASP A 329 1.15 -29.13 17.64
CA ASP A 329 0.17 -29.13 18.72
C ASP A 329 -1.00 -30.07 18.37
N THR A 330 -0.95 -31.27 18.91
CA THR A 330 -1.98 -32.31 18.80
C THR A 330 -3.15 -32.10 19.76
N THR A 331 -3.18 -30.99 20.50
CA THR A 331 -4.28 -30.68 21.42
C THR A 331 -5.61 -30.63 20.67
N PRO A 332 -6.62 -31.37 21.11
CA PRO A 332 -7.94 -31.34 20.49
C PRO A 332 -8.53 -29.90 20.46
N PRO A 333 -9.36 -29.56 19.49
CA PRO A 333 -10.06 -28.28 19.47
C PRO A 333 -10.82 -28.06 20.77
N SER A 334 -10.76 -26.83 21.31
CA SER A 334 -11.42 -26.45 22.55
C SER A 334 -12.96 -26.69 22.48
N PRO A 335 -13.55 -27.42 23.44
CA PRO A 335 -15.03 -27.57 23.52
C PRO A 335 -15.74 -26.20 23.62
N LEU A 336 -15.15 -25.24 24.30
CA LEU A 336 -15.64 -23.86 24.36
C LEU A 336 -15.68 -23.23 22.97
N GLY A 337 -14.58 -23.36 22.19
CA GLY A 337 -14.53 -22.85 20.83
C GLY A 337 -15.58 -23.48 19.92
N ALA A 338 -15.81 -24.78 20.03
CA ALA A 338 -16.86 -25.49 19.29
C ALA A 338 -18.25 -24.94 19.62
N LYS A 339 -18.57 -24.76 20.91
CA LYS A 339 -19.85 -24.23 21.35
C LYS A 339 -20.09 -22.79 20.88
N ILE A 340 -19.06 -21.93 20.94
CA ILE A 340 -19.16 -20.56 20.45
C ILE A 340 -19.37 -20.57 18.94
N TYR A 341 -18.66 -21.42 18.20
CA TYR A 341 -18.83 -21.55 16.75
C TYR A 341 -20.25 -21.94 16.39
N GLU A 342 -20.80 -22.97 17.04
CA GLU A 342 -22.17 -23.42 16.79
C GLU A 342 -23.18 -22.31 17.02
N ASN A 343 -23.04 -21.54 18.10
CA ASN A 343 -24.02 -20.53 18.50
C ASN A 343 -23.91 -19.21 17.73
N GLN A 344 -22.70 -18.83 17.27
CA GLN A 344 -22.44 -17.48 16.75
C GLN A 344 -22.00 -17.46 15.28
N CYS A 345 -21.47 -18.56 14.75
CA CYS A 345 -20.79 -18.57 13.47
C CYS A 345 -21.44 -19.52 12.44
N ALA A 346 -21.90 -20.68 12.89
CA ALA A 346 -22.38 -21.77 12.03
C ALA A 346 -23.57 -21.40 11.15
N GLN A 347 -24.42 -20.45 11.59
CA GLN A 347 -25.57 -19.99 10.82
C GLN A 347 -25.17 -19.41 9.45
N CYS A 348 -24.03 -18.69 9.39
CA CYS A 348 -23.54 -18.09 8.15
C CYS A 348 -22.43 -18.94 7.51
N HIS A 349 -21.51 -19.48 8.33
CA HIS A 349 -20.33 -20.17 7.83
C HIS A 349 -20.50 -21.68 7.65
N GLY A 350 -21.71 -22.23 7.96
CA GLY A 350 -21.99 -23.65 7.89
C GLY A 350 -21.48 -24.45 9.08
N LYS A 351 -22.02 -25.64 9.32
CA LYS A 351 -21.64 -26.48 10.46
C LYS A 351 -20.22 -27.06 10.33
N GLN A 352 -19.75 -27.21 9.10
CA GLN A 352 -18.43 -27.72 8.78
C GLN A 352 -17.51 -26.64 8.19
N GLY A 353 -17.83 -25.36 8.40
CA GLY A 353 -17.06 -24.25 7.85
C GLY A 353 -17.10 -24.12 6.33
N GLU A 354 -18.10 -24.74 5.69
CA GLU A 354 -18.29 -24.79 4.23
C GLU A 354 -18.70 -23.46 3.63
N GLY A 355 -19.27 -22.56 4.43
CA GLY A 355 -19.81 -21.29 3.98
C GLY A 355 -21.05 -21.43 3.10
N VAL A 356 -21.42 -20.33 2.44
CA VAL A 356 -22.48 -20.28 1.43
C VAL A 356 -21.90 -19.60 0.19
N ALA A 357 -22.00 -20.26 -0.96
CA ALA A 357 -21.48 -19.73 -2.22
C ALA A 357 -22.05 -18.32 -2.45
N ASP A 358 -21.17 -17.40 -2.88
CA ASP A 358 -21.46 -15.99 -3.17
C ASP A 358 -22.08 -15.17 -2.02
N ALA A 359 -22.30 -15.75 -0.85
CA ALA A 359 -22.84 -15.08 0.33
C ALA A 359 -21.80 -14.99 1.47
N TYR A 360 -21.43 -16.13 2.02
CA TYR A 360 -20.56 -16.23 3.18
C TYR A 360 -19.31 -17.06 2.87
N PRO A 361 -18.11 -16.57 3.18
CA PRO A 361 -16.90 -17.30 2.84
C PRO A 361 -16.79 -18.62 3.62
N ALA A 362 -16.31 -19.66 2.95
CA ALA A 362 -15.90 -20.88 3.61
C ALA A 362 -14.75 -20.58 4.60
N LEU A 363 -14.72 -21.26 5.73
CA LEU A 363 -13.65 -21.24 6.71
C LEU A 363 -12.74 -22.48 6.59
N ALA A 364 -13.33 -23.59 6.12
CA ALA A 364 -12.61 -24.82 5.80
C ALA A 364 -11.67 -24.58 4.60
N GLY A 365 -10.38 -24.81 4.79
CA GLY A 365 -9.34 -24.61 3.76
C GLY A 365 -9.10 -23.15 3.34
N ASN A 366 -9.70 -22.18 4.03
CA ASN A 366 -9.54 -20.77 3.70
C ASN A 366 -8.14 -20.26 4.07
N ARG A 367 -7.45 -19.69 3.09
CA ARG A 367 -6.08 -19.20 3.27
C ARG A 367 -5.97 -18.14 4.36
N SER A 368 -6.91 -17.21 4.44
CA SER A 368 -6.92 -16.18 5.48
C SER A 368 -7.07 -16.76 6.90
N VAL A 369 -7.68 -17.94 7.02
CA VAL A 369 -7.78 -18.68 8.30
C VAL A 369 -6.48 -19.41 8.64
N LEU A 370 -5.77 -19.89 7.61
CA LEU A 370 -4.60 -20.77 7.79
C LEU A 370 -3.27 -20.03 7.95
N MET A 371 -3.20 -18.75 7.53
CA MET A 371 -1.97 -17.96 7.64
C MET A 371 -1.42 -17.92 9.07
N SER A 372 -0.09 -17.84 9.19
CA SER A 372 0.59 -17.68 10.49
C SER A 372 0.24 -16.35 11.16
N ASN A 373 0.12 -15.27 10.37
CA ASN A 373 -0.34 -13.98 10.88
C ASN A 373 -1.86 -13.98 11.04
N THR A 374 -2.33 -13.86 12.26
CA THR A 374 -3.75 -13.93 12.63
C THR A 374 -4.44 -12.58 12.75
N ASN A 375 -3.74 -11.48 12.46
CA ASN A 375 -4.28 -10.13 12.63
C ASN A 375 -5.61 -9.92 11.89
N ASN A 376 -5.62 -10.25 10.58
CA ASN A 376 -6.82 -10.06 9.76
C ASN A 376 -8.01 -10.90 10.25
N LEU A 377 -7.74 -12.16 10.61
CA LEU A 377 -8.75 -13.07 11.15
C LEU A 377 -9.32 -12.53 12.47
N THR A 378 -8.45 -12.09 13.37
CA THR A 378 -8.84 -11.49 14.66
C THR A 378 -9.64 -10.19 14.46
N LEU A 379 -9.18 -9.30 13.56
CA LEU A 379 -9.89 -8.06 13.25
C LEU A 379 -11.30 -8.32 12.72
N MET A 380 -11.45 -9.31 11.82
CA MET A 380 -12.76 -9.66 11.28
C MET A 380 -13.72 -10.16 12.36
N VAL A 381 -13.25 -10.94 13.33
CA VAL A 381 -14.10 -11.37 14.46
C VAL A 381 -14.39 -10.21 15.41
N LEU A 382 -13.39 -9.43 15.78
CA LEU A 382 -13.58 -8.35 16.75
C LEU A 382 -14.44 -7.20 16.19
N ARG A 383 -14.12 -6.75 14.98
CA ARG A 383 -14.70 -5.51 14.40
C ARG A 383 -15.77 -5.76 13.36
N GLY A 384 -15.89 -6.99 12.89
CA GLY A 384 -16.76 -7.31 11.78
C GLY A 384 -16.31 -6.66 10.48
N GLY A 385 -17.22 -6.51 9.55
CA GLY A 385 -16.98 -5.79 8.30
C GLY A 385 -17.74 -6.36 7.12
N TYR A 386 -17.51 -5.73 5.99
CA TYR A 386 -18.12 -6.11 4.71
C TYR A 386 -17.04 -6.46 3.70
N GLY A 387 -17.36 -7.37 2.79
CA GLY A 387 -16.58 -7.53 1.57
C GLY A 387 -16.69 -6.31 0.66
N PRO A 388 -15.94 -6.30 -0.46
CA PRO A 388 -16.05 -5.20 -1.39
C PRO A 388 -17.44 -5.14 -2.03
N SER A 389 -18.02 -3.94 -2.08
CA SER A 389 -19.17 -3.66 -2.95
C SER A 389 -18.65 -3.57 -4.39
N THR A 390 -19.13 -4.42 -5.26
CA THR A 390 -18.77 -4.47 -6.69
C THR A 390 -20.01 -4.40 -7.56
N ALA A 391 -19.84 -4.13 -8.86
CA ALA A 391 -20.96 -4.10 -9.81
C ALA A 391 -21.75 -5.42 -9.81
N GLY A 392 -21.07 -6.57 -9.66
CA GLY A 392 -21.72 -7.88 -9.56
C GLY A 392 -22.30 -8.21 -8.19
N LYS A 393 -21.89 -7.48 -7.14
CA LYS A 393 -22.33 -7.67 -5.76
C LYS A 393 -22.41 -6.33 -5.04
N PRO A 394 -23.42 -5.49 -5.33
CA PRO A 394 -23.51 -4.14 -4.80
C PRO A 394 -23.77 -4.09 -3.29
N GLN A 395 -24.38 -5.14 -2.73
CA GLN A 395 -24.68 -5.26 -1.30
C GLN A 395 -24.08 -6.55 -0.74
N PRO A 396 -22.76 -6.55 -0.40
CA PRO A 396 -22.13 -7.71 0.20
C PRO A 396 -22.69 -7.97 1.59
N HIS A 397 -22.76 -9.25 1.98
CA HIS A 397 -23.11 -9.61 3.35
C HIS A 397 -22.04 -9.17 4.34
N GLY A 398 -22.47 -8.65 5.49
CA GLY A 398 -21.59 -8.21 6.56
C GLY A 398 -21.37 -9.30 7.60
N MET A 399 -20.19 -9.29 8.20
CA MET A 399 -19.91 -10.03 9.44
C MET A 399 -20.16 -9.10 10.63
N PRO A 400 -20.97 -9.48 11.62
CA PRO A 400 -21.18 -8.67 12.82
C PRO A 400 -19.92 -8.58 13.68
N PRO A 401 -19.72 -7.47 14.43
CA PRO A 401 -18.60 -7.34 15.37
C PRO A 401 -18.88 -8.07 16.68
N TYR A 402 -17.90 -8.82 17.17
CA TYR A 402 -17.98 -9.52 18.46
C TYR A 402 -17.13 -8.87 19.56
N GLN A 403 -16.60 -7.68 19.32
CA GLN A 403 -15.71 -6.99 20.24
C GLN A 403 -16.33 -6.78 21.65
N LEU A 404 -17.63 -6.56 21.73
CA LEU A 404 -18.35 -6.29 22.98
C LEU A 404 -19.02 -7.54 23.58
N SER A 405 -19.20 -8.60 22.78
CA SER A 405 -19.97 -9.80 23.19
C SER A 405 -19.11 -11.01 23.53
N LEU A 406 -17.86 -11.06 23.07
CA LEU A 406 -16.92 -12.14 23.37
C LEU A 406 -15.66 -11.59 24.06
N SER A 407 -15.24 -12.26 25.13
CA SER A 407 -13.97 -12.00 25.81
C SER A 407 -12.77 -12.41 24.92
N ASP A 408 -11.56 -12.02 25.33
CA ASP A 408 -10.33 -12.41 24.61
C ASP A 408 -10.13 -13.92 24.61
N ALA A 409 -10.41 -14.58 25.75
CA ALA A 409 -10.37 -16.04 25.87
C ALA A 409 -11.37 -16.74 24.93
N GLU A 410 -12.60 -16.23 24.82
CA GLU A 410 -13.63 -16.79 23.95
C GLU A 410 -13.29 -16.60 22.47
N VAL A 411 -12.77 -15.43 22.08
CA VAL A 411 -12.31 -15.19 20.71
C VAL A 411 -11.13 -16.10 20.38
N ALA A 412 -10.15 -16.23 21.27
CA ALA A 412 -9.02 -17.15 21.10
C ALA A 412 -9.49 -18.61 20.95
N ALA A 413 -10.46 -19.04 21.76
CA ALA A 413 -11.02 -20.39 21.72
C ALA A 413 -11.73 -20.69 20.38
N VAL A 414 -12.61 -19.79 19.91
CA VAL A 414 -13.32 -20.01 18.65
C VAL A 414 -12.41 -19.93 17.43
N LEU A 415 -11.43 -19.01 17.41
CA LEU A 415 -10.46 -18.92 16.32
C LEU A 415 -9.55 -20.16 16.28
N SER A 416 -9.10 -20.65 17.43
CA SER A 416 -8.31 -21.88 17.54
C SER A 416 -9.12 -23.11 17.10
N PHE A 417 -10.41 -23.16 17.43
CA PHE A 417 -11.32 -24.20 16.94
C PHE A 417 -11.40 -24.19 15.41
N ILE A 418 -11.68 -23.03 14.80
CA ILE A 418 -11.78 -22.87 13.35
C ILE A 418 -10.47 -23.28 12.64
N ARG A 419 -9.33 -22.89 13.20
CA ARG A 419 -8.00 -23.17 12.64
C ARG A 419 -7.56 -24.64 12.73
N LYS A 420 -8.24 -25.45 13.57
CA LYS A 420 -7.96 -26.88 13.76
C LYS A 420 -9.07 -27.81 13.27
N SER A 421 -10.20 -27.27 12.76
CA SER A 421 -11.36 -28.05 12.33
C SER A 421 -11.41 -28.24 10.82
N TRP A 422 -12.16 -29.23 10.36
CA TRP A 422 -12.53 -29.45 8.95
C TRP A 422 -11.34 -29.56 7.99
N GLY A 423 -10.24 -30.19 8.45
CA GLY A 423 -9.01 -30.33 7.69
C GLY A 423 -8.05 -29.13 7.80
N ASN A 424 -8.45 -28.08 8.51
CA ASN A 424 -7.52 -27.00 8.87
C ASN A 424 -6.50 -27.52 9.90
N ALA A 425 -5.22 -27.20 9.70
CA ALA A 425 -4.11 -27.65 10.54
C ALA A 425 -3.17 -26.51 10.92
N ALA A 426 -3.73 -25.36 11.28
CA ALA A 426 -2.95 -24.18 11.65
C ALA A 426 -2.79 -24.04 13.18
N ALA A 427 -1.75 -23.30 13.60
CA ALA A 427 -1.48 -23.06 15.03
C ALA A 427 -2.65 -22.33 15.72
N PRO A 428 -2.91 -22.59 17.02
CA PRO A 428 -3.94 -21.90 17.77
C PRO A 428 -3.62 -20.40 17.90
N VAL A 429 -4.64 -19.61 18.20
CA VAL A 429 -4.53 -18.19 18.53
C VAL A 429 -4.53 -18.05 20.06
N THR A 430 -3.65 -17.21 20.58
CA THR A 430 -3.58 -16.99 22.03
C THR A 430 -4.47 -15.81 22.46
N GLU A 431 -4.89 -15.82 23.72
CA GLU A 431 -5.60 -14.70 24.33
C GLU A 431 -4.78 -13.39 24.27
N PHE A 432 -3.45 -13.50 24.40
CA PHE A 432 -2.54 -12.37 24.26
C PHE A 432 -2.60 -11.72 22.87
N ASP A 433 -2.68 -12.54 21.80
CA ASP A 433 -2.81 -12.03 20.42
C ASP A 433 -4.11 -11.26 20.24
N ILE A 434 -5.21 -11.76 20.81
CA ILE A 434 -6.51 -11.08 20.78
C ILE A 434 -6.46 -9.76 21.54
N ASN A 435 -5.95 -9.77 22.77
CA ASN A 435 -5.84 -8.59 23.64
C ASN A 435 -5.04 -7.48 22.97
N LYS A 436 -3.90 -7.82 22.37
CA LYS A 436 -3.07 -6.88 21.62
C LYS A 436 -3.84 -6.15 20.52
N ILE A 437 -4.67 -6.86 19.76
CA ILE A 437 -5.45 -6.27 18.65
C ILE A 437 -6.66 -5.49 19.19
N ARG A 438 -7.37 -6.02 20.18
CA ARG A 438 -8.53 -5.35 20.80
C ARG A 438 -8.17 -3.98 21.35
N ASN A 439 -7.04 -3.88 22.05
CA ASN A 439 -6.58 -2.65 22.69
C ASN A 439 -5.75 -1.75 21.79
N SER A 440 -5.54 -2.13 20.54
CA SER A 440 -4.84 -1.28 19.59
C SER A 440 -5.73 -0.09 19.19
N PRO A 441 -5.21 1.15 19.26
CA PRO A 441 -6.00 2.33 18.90
C PRO A 441 -6.44 2.27 17.43
N ILE A 442 -7.71 2.60 17.18
CA ILE A 442 -8.20 2.85 15.82
C ILE A 442 -7.59 4.19 15.39
N ARG A 443 -6.60 4.15 14.53
CA ARG A 443 -5.94 5.35 14.01
C ARG A 443 -6.60 5.83 12.72
#